data_58ed3751658491bfb00315c6c7c10b9e
#
_entry.id   58ed3751658491bfb00315c6c7c10b9e
#
_cell.length_a   1.000
_cell.length_b   1.000
_cell.length_c   1.000
_cell.angle_alpha   90.00
_cell.angle_beta   90.00
_cell.angle_gamma   90.00
#
_symmetry.space_group_name_H-M   'P 1'
#
loop_
_entity.id
_entity.type
_entity.pdbx_description
1 polymer ?
#
loop_
_entity_poly.entity_id
_entity_poly.type
_entity_poly.pdbx_seq_one_letter_code
_entity_poly.pdbx_strand_id
1 'polypeptide(L)'
;MKNETLHTQEDILKMLDSLLRPAEPFWNEFYANREKDVPFFENIPDENLVSYIQKERVSKGKVLELGCGPGRNAIYLANEGFDVTAVDLSAEGIQWAKERALAKRVQIHFICDSIFNLEVQNEFDFIYDSGCLHHIPPHRRMNYIELIDRYLKSGGYFGLTCFAAGDLDERNGSEITDWDVYRGWSLQGGLAYSEEKLREIFKEFEVIEIRKMKQMKQPNDMFGESFLWTALFKKK
;
A
#
# COMPACT_ATOMS: atom_id res chain seq x y z
N MET A 1 25.51 -15.18 22.84
CA MET A 1 24.95 -15.86 21.68
C MET A 1 23.45 -15.49 21.65
N LYS A 2 22.94 -14.86 20.57
CA LYS A 2 21.50 -14.69 20.41
C LYS A 2 20.91 -16.09 20.29
N ASN A 3 19.84 -16.37 21.04
CA ASN A 3 19.13 -17.64 20.92
C ASN A 3 18.38 -17.62 19.57
N GLU A 4 18.93 -18.29 18.56
CA GLU A 4 18.38 -18.37 17.21
C GLU A 4 17.43 -19.56 17.03
N THR A 5 16.93 -20.11 18.13
CA THR A 5 15.97 -21.22 18.09
C THR A 5 14.57 -20.70 17.78
N LEU A 6 13.91 -21.29 16.78
CA LEU A 6 12.53 -20.97 16.41
C LEU A 6 11.57 -21.64 17.39
N HIS A 7 10.66 -20.86 17.98
CA HIS A 7 9.65 -21.34 18.93
C HIS A 7 8.23 -21.08 18.47
N THR A 8 8.01 -20.05 17.62
CA THR A 8 6.71 -19.58 17.19
C THR A 8 6.64 -19.42 15.67
N GLN A 9 5.42 -19.31 15.12
CA GLN A 9 5.25 -18.95 13.71
C GLN A 9 5.86 -17.59 13.41
N GLU A 10 5.76 -16.63 14.34
CA GLU A 10 6.36 -15.30 14.16
C GLU A 10 7.89 -15.37 14.09
N ASP A 11 8.55 -16.31 14.78
CA ASP A 11 10.01 -16.51 14.63
C ASP A 11 10.37 -16.98 13.23
N ILE A 12 9.53 -17.84 12.61
CA ILE A 12 9.72 -18.27 11.23
C ILE A 12 9.55 -17.10 10.27
N LEU A 13 8.52 -16.28 10.47
CA LEU A 13 8.28 -15.11 9.64
C LEU A 13 9.44 -14.11 9.73
N LYS A 14 9.91 -13.80 10.94
CA LYS A 14 11.08 -12.95 11.17
C LYS A 14 12.37 -13.51 10.57
N MET A 15 12.56 -14.83 10.64
CA MET A 15 13.67 -15.49 9.96
C MET A 15 13.60 -15.27 8.45
N LEU A 16 12.42 -15.46 7.83
CA LEU A 16 12.23 -15.23 6.39
C LEU A 16 12.41 -13.75 6.02
N ASP A 17 11.92 -12.81 6.85
CA ASP A 17 12.19 -11.38 6.69
C ASP A 17 13.69 -11.08 6.64
N SER A 18 14.49 -11.73 7.53
CA SER A 18 15.93 -11.51 7.63
C SER A 18 16.74 -11.96 6.41
N LEU A 19 16.15 -12.80 5.56
CA LEU A 19 16.75 -13.28 4.31
C LEU A 19 16.57 -12.30 3.15
N LEU A 20 15.71 -11.31 3.32
CA LEU A 20 15.41 -10.29 2.32
C LEU A 20 16.05 -8.95 2.70
N ARG A 21 16.08 -8.03 1.74
CA ARG A 21 16.57 -6.67 2.01
C ARG A 21 15.72 -6.02 3.10
N PRO A 22 16.34 -5.44 4.16
CA PRO A 22 15.61 -4.70 5.19
C PRO A 22 14.80 -3.55 4.57
N ALA A 23 13.49 -3.55 4.82
CA ALA A 23 12.58 -2.61 4.17
C ALA A 23 12.76 -1.17 4.69
N GLU A 24 12.84 -0.98 6.03
CA GLU A 24 12.92 0.34 6.64
C GLU A 24 14.14 1.17 6.17
N PRO A 25 15.40 0.68 6.23
CA PRO A 25 16.55 1.43 5.73
C PRO A 25 16.44 1.77 4.24
N PHE A 26 15.91 0.84 3.44
CA PHE A 26 15.72 1.07 2.02
C PHE A 26 14.75 2.22 1.75
N TRP A 27 13.57 2.24 2.40
CA TRP A 27 12.57 3.27 2.17
C TRP A 27 13.00 4.62 2.76
N ASN A 28 13.74 4.63 3.89
CA ASN A 28 14.34 5.85 4.42
C ASN A 28 15.31 6.48 3.40
N GLU A 29 16.23 5.68 2.84
CA GLU A 29 17.15 6.17 1.80
C GLU A 29 16.41 6.59 0.52
N PHE A 30 15.36 5.84 0.16
CA PHE A 30 14.55 6.14 -1.02
C PHE A 30 13.87 7.50 -0.92
N TYR A 31 13.24 7.82 0.21
CA TYR A 31 12.53 9.10 0.43
C TYR A 31 13.44 10.27 0.83
N ALA A 32 14.67 10.01 1.30
CA ALA A 32 15.63 11.07 1.62
C ALA A 32 16.00 11.90 0.39
N ASN A 33 16.06 11.29 -0.80
CA ASN A 33 16.29 12.01 -2.05
C ASN A 33 14.96 12.41 -2.70
N ARG A 34 14.45 13.58 -2.34
CA ARG A 34 13.16 14.14 -2.80
C ARG A 34 13.18 14.66 -4.24
N GLU A 35 14.38 14.79 -4.85
CA GLU A 35 14.55 15.28 -6.22
C GLU A 35 14.52 14.18 -7.28
N LYS A 36 14.33 12.93 -6.85
CA LYS A 36 14.14 11.81 -7.79
C LYS A 36 12.95 12.07 -8.70
N ASP A 37 13.14 11.82 -9.98
CA ASP A 37 12.05 11.83 -10.98
C ASP A 37 11.19 10.56 -10.82
N VAL A 38 10.35 10.59 -9.79
CA VAL A 38 9.44 9.49 -9.45
C VAL A 38 8.02 10.04 -9.47
N PRO A 39 7.15 9.56 -10.37
CA PRO A 39 5.82 10.14 -10.58
C PRO A 39 4.95 10.23 -9.31
N PHE A 40 5.05 9.24 -8.42
CA PHE A 40 4.30 9.25 -7.15
C PHE A 40 4.94 10.13 -6.05
N PHE A 41 6.04 10.84 -6.35
CA PHE A 41 6.56 11.91 -5.49
C PHE A 41 5.78 13.21 -5.63
N GLU A 42 5.05 13.39 -6.71
CA GLU A 42 4.11 14.49 -6.83
C GLU A 42 2.98 14.37 -5.80
N ASN A 43 2.50 15.51 -5.30
CA ASN A 43 1.42 15.52 -4.30
C ASN A 43 0.04 15.55 -4.98
N ILE A 44 -0.23 14.54 -5.78
CA ILE A 44 -1.48 14.34 -6.52
C ILE A 44 -2.04 12.94 -6.22
N PRO A 45 -3.37 12.79 -6.04
CA PRO A 45 -4.00 11.53 -5.70
C PRO A 45 -4.07 10.55 -6.87
N ASP A 46 -4.27 9.28 -6.56
CA ASP A 46 -4.56 8.23 -7.54
C ASP A 46 -5.89 8.48 -8.25
N GLU A 47 -5.95 8.26 -9.58
CA GLU A 47 -7.16 8.46 -10.37
C GLU A 47 -8.33 7.58 -9.94
N ASN A 48 -8.03 6.34 -9.52
CA ASN A 48 -9.04 5.42 -9.01
C ASN A 48 -9.58 5.87 -7.66
N LEU A 49 -8.73 6.37 -6.75
CA LEU A 49 -9.16 6.91 -5.47
C LEU A 49 -10.12 8.10 -5.68
N VAL A 50 -9.74 9.05 -6.54
CA VAL A 50 -10.60 10.18 -6.92
C VAL A 50 -11.93 9.66 -7.50
N SER A 51 -11.88 8.67 -8.40
CA SER A 51 -13.08 8.06 -8.98
C SER A 51 -13.98 7.40 -7.93
N TYR A 52 -13.41 6.73 -6.92
CA TYR A 52 -14.21 6.09 -5.85
C TYR A 52 -14.96 7.12 -5.01
N ILE A 53 -14.30 8.24 -4.69
CA ILE A 53 -14.90 9.32 -3.90
C ILE A 53 -15.96 10.09 -4.71
N GLN A 54 -15.63 10.52 -5.93
CA GLN A 54 -16.55 11.29 -6.79
C GLN A 54 -17.81 10.52 -7.19
N LYS A 55 -17.72 9.20 -7.31
CA LYS A 55 -18.86 8.31 -7.60
C LYS A 55 -19.59 7.83 -6.35
N GLU A 56 -19.24 8.37 -5.19
CA GLU A 56 -19.84 8.00 -3.89
C GLU A 56 -19.81 6.48 -3.60
N ARG A 57 -18.80 5.76 -4.15
CA ARG A 57 -18.63 4.33 -3.88
C ARG A 57 -18.13 4.08 -2.45
N VAL A 58 -17.38 5.03 -1.91
CA VAL A 58 -16.88 5.03 -0.54
C VAL A 58 -17.45 6.24 0.18
N SER A 59 -18.22 5.99 1.23
CA SER A 59 -18.79 7.04 2.07
C SER A 59 -17.74 7.67 2.97
N LYS A 60 -17.92 8.95 3.31
CA LYS A 60 -17.06 9.64 4.28
C LYS A 60 -17.08 8.93 5.63
N GLY A 61 -15.90 8.78 6.21
CA GLY A 61 -15.73 8.08 7.47
C GLY A 61 -14.26 7.99 7.85
N LYS A 62 -13.90 6.97 8.63
CA LYS A 62 -12.52 6.70 9.03
C LYS A 62 -11.79 5.92 7.95
N VAL A 63 -10.60 6.39 7.59
CA VAL A 63 -9.74 5.76 6.59
C VAL A 63 -8.39 5.39 7.19
N LEU A 64 -7.90 4.21 6.82
CA LEU A 64 -6.53 3.78 7.07
C LEU A 64 -5.79 3.68 5.71
N GLU A 65 -4.70 4.45 5.54
CA GLU A 65 -3.79 4.27 4.41
C GLU A 65 -2.57 3.45 4.83
N LEU A 66 -2.32 2.35 4.11
CA LEU A 66 -1.20 1.43 4.33
C LEU A 66 -0.03 1.80 3.41
N GLY A 67 1.15 2.06 3.98
CA GLY A 67 2.33 2.47 3.22
C GLY A 67 2.14 3.83 2.55
N CYS A 68 1.76 4.85 3.34
CA CYS A 68 1.36 6.15 2.81
C CYS A 68 2.50 6.96 2.16
N GLY A 69 3.78 6.59 2.40
CA GLY A 69 4.93 7.35 1.93
C GLY A 69 4.83 8.84 2.22
N PRO A 70 5.04 9.72 1.21
CA PRO A 70 4.91 11.18 1.37
C PRO A 70 3.47 11.70 1.48
N GLY A 71 2.47 10.81 1.66
CA GLY A 71 1.11 11.15 2.08
C GLY A 71 0.18 11.71 1.01
N ARG A 72 0.45 11.55 -0.29
CA ARG A 72 -0.32 12.17 -1.37
C ARG A 72 -1.82 11.80 -1.34
N ASN A 73 -2.14 10.53 -1.13
CA ASN A 73 -3.53 10.06 -1.06
C ASN A 73 -4.16 10.37 0.31
N ALA A 74 -3.43 10.24 1.43
CA ALA A 74 -3.89 10.65 2.75
C ALA A 74 -4.29 12.12 2.78
N ILE A 75 -3.48 13.00 2.18
CA ILE A 75 -3.75 14.44 2.08
C ILE A 75 -5.01 14.70 1.25
N TYR A 76 -5.17 14.02 0.12
CA TYR A 76 -6.37 14.12 -0.68
C TYR A 76 -7.61 13.70 0.11
N LEU A 77 -7.58 12.53 0.77
CA LEU A 77 -8.70 12.05 1.60
C LEU A 77 -9.05 13.01 2.73
N ALA A 78 -8.04 13.57 3.41
CA ALA A 78 -8.27 14.54 4.46
C ALA A 78 -8.90 15.85 3.93
N ASN A 79 -8.50 16.32 2.73
CA ASN A 79 -9.12 17.45 2.05
C ASN A 79 -10.59 17.18 1.67
N GLU A 80 -10.92 15.92 1.33
CA GLU A 80 -12.29 15.49 1.05
C GLU A 80 -13.13 15.30 2.33
N GLY A 81 -12.54 15.48 3.52
CA GLY A 81 -13.21 15.45 4.81
C GLY A 81 -13.33 14.08 5.45
N PHE A 82 -12.42 13.15 5.11
CA PHE A 82 -12.27 11.88 5.82
C PHE A 82 -11.42 12.05 7.09
N ASP A 83 -11.67 11.20 8.09
CA ASP A 83 -10.82 11.05 9.28
C ASP A 83 -9.69 10.04 8.96
N VAL A 84 -8.48 10.55 8.69
CA VAL A 84 -7.41 9.75 8.09
C VAL A 84 -6.35 9.37 9.11
N THR A 85 -6.11 8.06 9.21
CA THR A 85 -4.91 7.47 9.80
C THR A 85 -4.03 6.95 8.67
N ALA A 86 -2.75 7.30 8.66
CA ALA A 86 -1.81 6.91 7.61
C ALA A 86 -0.54 6.31 8.23
N VAL A 87 -0.16 5.13 7.81
CA VAL A 87 1.00 4.40 8.35
C VAL A 87 2.05 4.18 7.28
N ASP A 88 3.31 4.43 7.63
CA ASP A 88 4.48 4.07 6.84
C ASP A 88 5.65 3.73 7.76
N LEU A 89 6.49 2.78 7.36
CA LEU A 89 7.66 2.38 8.14
C LEU A 89 8.82 3.37 7.99
N SER A 90 8.80 4.23 6.97
CA SER A 90 9.84 5.22 6.71
C SER A 90 9.62 6.50 7.51
N ALA A 91 10.57 6.81 8.40
CA ALA A 91 10.57 8.09 9.12
C ALA A 91 10.72 9.28 8.16
N GLU A 92 11.51 9.15 7.09
CA GLU A 92 11.68 10.17 6.04
C GLU A 92 10.39 10.39 5.26
N GLY A 93 9.67 9.30 4.89
CA GLY A 93 8.37 9.39 4.23
C GLY A 93 7.35 10.10 5.10
N ILE A 94 7.22 9.69 6.37
CA ILE A 94 6.31 10.30 7.36
C ILE A 94 6.66 11.78 7.61
N GLN A 95 7.94 12.12 7.73
CA GLN A 95 8.34 13.51 7.92
C GLN A 95 7.91 14.36 6.71
N TRP A 96 8.13 13.88 5.51
CA TRP A 96 7.72 14.56 4.29
C TRP A 96 6.18 14.68 4.18
N ALA A 97 5.45 13.63 4.55
CA ALA A 97 3.98 13.64 4.60
C ALA A 97 3.43 14.70 5.58
N LYS A 98 4.03 14.83 6.77
CA LYS A 98 3.66 15.84 7.78
C LYS A 98 3.89 17.27 7.25
N GLU A 99 5.01 17.53 6.58
CA GLU A 99 5.32 18.83 5.96
C GLU A 99 4.26 19.20 4.91
N ARG A 100 3.90 18.25 4.05
CA ARG A 100 2.87 18.43 3.02
C ARG A 100 1.46 18.63 3.61
N ALA A 101 1.09 17.87 4.64
CA ALA A 101 -0.19 18.02 5.32
C ALA A 101 -0.30 19.40 6.00
N LEU A 102 0.78 19.87 6.63
CA LEU A 102 0.84 21.22 7.20
C LEU A 102 0.66 22.31 6.12
N ALA A 103 1.35 22.18 4.99
CA ALA A 103 1.24 23.11 3.87
C ALA A 103 -0.19 23.15 3.28
N LYS A 104 -0.90 22.03 3.28
CA LYS A 104 -2.30 21.91 2.84
C LYS A 104 -3.31 22.21 3.96
N ARG A 105 -2.85 22.44 5.21
CA ARG A 105 -3.70 22.73 6.39
C ARG A 105 -4.70 21.63 6.70
N VAL A 106 -4.32 20.38 6.49
CA VAL A 106 -5.12 19.21 6.85
C VAL A 106 -4.55 18.50 8.07
N GLN A 107 -5.41 17.82 8.83
CA GLN A 107 -5.03 17.01 9.97
C GLN A 107 -5.11 15.53 9.57
N ILE A 108 -4.03 14.79 9.83
CA ILE A 108 -3.89 13.37 9.56
C ILE A 108 -3.15 12.75 10.75
N HIS A 109 -3.64 11.60 11.20
CA HIS A 109 -2.94 10.82 12.23
C HIS A 109 -1.86 9.95 11.55
N PHE A 110 -0.60 10.42 11.59
CA PHE A 110 0.53 9.68 11.02
C PHE A 110 1.16 8.75 12.04
N ILE A 111 1.35 7.49 11.66
CA ILE A 111 2.03 6.44 12.42
C ILE A 111 3.31 6.06 11.67
N CYS A 112 4.47 6.18 12.32
CA CYS A 112 5.77 5.75 11.79
C CYS A 112 6.09 4.37 12.37
N ASP A 113 5.63 3.31 11.71
CA ASP A 113 5.86 1.92 12.11
C ASP A 113 5.55 0.98 10.94
N SER A 114 5.92 -0.29 11.09
CA SER A 114 5.46 -1.34 10.19
C SER A 114 3.94 -1.53 10.31
N ILE A 115 3.26 -1.73 9.18
CA ILE A 115 1.84 -2.07 9.17
C ILE A 115 1.54 -3.33 10.00
N PHE A 116 2.51 -4.24 10.13
CA PHE A 116 2.37 -5.47 10.92
C PHE A 116 2.45 -5.26 12.44
N ASN A 117 2.93 -4.10 12.88
CA ASN A 117 2.96 -3.69 14.29
C ASN A 117 1.79 -2.76 14.66
N LEU A 118 0.87 -2.53 13.71
CA LEU A 118 -0.21 -1.59 13.91
C LEU A 118 -1.14 -2.05 15.05
N GLU A 119 -1.25 -1.21 16.09
CA GLU A 119 -2.16 -1.39 17.21
C GLU A 119 -3.08 -0.18 17.29
N VAL A 120 -4.18 -0.22 16.55
CA VAL A 120 -5.23 0.79 16.61
C VAL A 120 -6.54 0.17 17.12
N GLN A 121 -7.25 0.91 17.98
CA GLN A 121 -8.54 0.44 18.54
C GLN A 121 -9.74 0.75 17.63
N ASN A 122 -9.49 1.32 16.46
CA ASN A 122 -10.52 1.76 15.54
C ASN A 122 -10.73 0.74 14.42
N GLU A 123 -11.98 0.54 14.05
CA GLU A 123 -12.33 -0.04 12.77
C GLU A 123 -12.54 1.09 11.74
N PHE A 124 -12.14 0.84 10.51
CA PHE A 124 -12.17 1.81 9.41
C PHE A 124 -13.30 1.49 8.42
N ASP A 125 -13.90 2.54 7.88
CA ASP A 125 -14.90 2.43 6.83
C ASP A 125 -14.25 2.13 5.47
N PHE A 126 -12.99 2.58 5.31
CA PHE A 126 -12.18 2.38 4.12
C PHE A 126 -10.72 2.12 4.49
N ILE A 127 -10.09 1.14 3.87
CA ILE A 127 -8.64 0.92 3.89
C ILE A 127 -8.12 1.14 2.48
N TYR A 128 -7.01 1.86 2.33
CA TYR A 128 -6.40 2.14 1.03
C TYR A 128 -4.93 1.77 1.03
N ASP A 129 -4.50 1.08 -0.03
CA ASP A 129 -3.11 0.72 -0.31
C ASP A 129 -2.75 1.19 -1.72
N SER A 130 -1.78 2.08 -1.83
CA SER A 130 -1.23 2.50 -3.12
C SER A 130 0.25 2.14 -3.20
N GLY A 131 0.51 0.88 -3.51
CA GLY A 131 1.87 0.42 -3.76
C GLY A 131 2.56 -0.29 -2.60
N CYS A 132 1.88 -0.55 -1.48
CA CYS A 132 2.45 -1.30 -0.36
C CYS A 132 2.48 -2.81 -0.62
N LEU A 133 1.37 -3.41 -1.06
CA LEU A 133 1.22 -4.86 -1.25
C LEU A 133 2.34 -5.47 -2.12
N HIS A 134 2.72 -4.82 -3.19
CA HIS A 134 3.70 -5.38 -4.12
C HIS A 134 5.14 -5.36 -3.58
N HIS A 135 5.37 -4.71 -2.44
CA HIS A 135 6.62 -4.76 -1.69
C HIS A 135 6.56 -5.67 -0.47
N ILE A 136 5.40 -6.29 -0.19
CA ILE A 136 5.23 -7.24 0.90
C ILE A 136 5.70 -8.63 0.46
N PRO A 137 6.63 -9.27 1.20
CA PRO A 137 7.06 -10.63 0.91
C PRO A 137 5.91 -11.63 0.97
N PRO A 138 5.93 -12.72 0.16
CA PRO A 138 4.84 -13.69 0.11
C PRO A 138 4.48 -14.31 1.46
N HIS A 139 5.44 -14.54 2.35
CA HIS A 139 5.20 -15.11 3.68
C HIS A 139 4.44 -14.15 4.62
N ARG A 140 4.48 -12.84 4.37
CA ARG A 140 3.74 -11.83 5.13
C ARG A 140 2.36 -11.52 4.53
N ARG A 141 2.03 -12.08 3.38
CA ARG A 141 0.75 -11.79 2.69
C ARG A 141 -0.48 -12.23 3.50
N MET A 142 -0.39 -13.34 4.24
CA MET A 142 -1.49 -13.75 5.13
C MET A 142 -1.71 -12.73 6.25
N ASN A 143 -0.64 -12.28 6.89
CA ASN A 143 -0.74 -11.24 7.93
C ASN A 143 -1.32 -9.94 7.38
N TYR A 144 -0.99 -9.58 6.12
CA TYR A 144 -1.54 -8.42 5.45
C TYR A 144 -3.06 -8.54 5.24
N ILE A 145 -3.56 -9.72 4.81
CA ILE A 145 -4.99 -9.97 4.64
C ILE A 145 -5.70 -9.95 5.99
N GLU A 146 -5.13 -10.59 7.01
CA GLU A 146 -5.65 -10.61 8.38
C GLU A 146 -5.72 -9.20 8.98
N LEU A 147 -4.73 -8.33 8.67
CA LEU A 147 -4.73 -6.93 9.09
C LEU A 147 -5.92 -6.19 8.47
N ILE A 148 -6.12 -6.32 7.15
CA ILE A 148 -7.25 -5.68 6.46
C ILE A 148 -8.57 -6.20 7.05
N ASP A 149 -8.71 -7.51 7.22
CA ASP A 149 -9.93 -8.07 7.81
C ASP A 149 -10.16 -7.58 9.24
N ARG A 150 -9.13 -7.49 10.06
CA ARG A 150 -9.21 -7.02 11.45
C ARG A 150 -9.68 -5.58 11.56
N TYR A 151 -9.14 -4.69 10.72
CA TYR A 151 -9.36 -3.25 10.86
C TYR A 151 -10.45 -2.69 9.96
N LEU A 152 -10.92 -3.44 8.97
CA LEU A 152 -12.00 -3.01 8.10
C LEU A 152 -13.35 -3.43 8.70
N LYS A 153 -14.28 -2.50 8.81
CA LYS A 153 -15.66 -2.78 9.22
C LYS A 153 -16.33 -3.76 8.26
N SER A 154 -17.27 -4.56 8.75
CA SER A 154 -18.19 -5.32 7.87
C SER A 154 -18.93 -4.34 6.94
N GLY A 155 -18.98 -4.65 5.66
CA GLY A 155 -19.50 -3.77 4.62
C GLY A 155 -18.58 -2.62 4.21
N GLY A 156 -17.41 -2.45 4.87
CA GLY A 156 -16.38 -1.49 4.50
C GLY A 156 -15.65 -1.86 3.21
N TYR A 157 -14.89 -0.92 2.67
CA TYR A 157 -14.20 -1.08 1.39
C TYR A 157 -12.68 -1.12 1.56
N PHE A 158 -12.03 -1.95 0.74
CA PHE A 158 -10.57 -1.97 0.59
C PHE A 158 -10.21 -1.60 -0.84
N GLY A 159 -9.47 -0.50 -1.02
CA GLY A 159 -8.93 -0.05 -2.30
C GLY A 159 -7.46 -0.41 -2.42
N LEU A 160 -7.06 -0.92 -3.56
CA LEU A 160 -5.70 -1.38 -3.84
C LEU A 160 -5.18 -0.82 -5.15
N THR A 161 -3.93 -0.39 -5.16
CA THR A 161 -3.14 -0.14 -6.37
C THR A 161 -1.83 -0.92 -6.27
N CYS A 162 -1.52 -1.77 -7.27
CA CYS A 162 -0.31 -2.59 -7.27
C CYS A 162 0.20 -2.88 -8.68
N PHE A 163 1.43 -3.39 -8.80
CA PHE A 163 2.00 -3.80 -10.09
C PHE A 163 1.17 -4.87 -10.77
N ALA A 164 0.99 -4.71 -12.09
CA ALA A 164 0.22 -5.63 -12.91
C ALA A 164 1.14 -6.53 -13.75
N ALA A 165 0.95 -7.85 -13.66
CA ALA A 165 1.63 -8.80 -14.54
C ALA A 165 1.17 -8.67 -15.99
N GLY A 166 2.02 -9.12 -16.92
CA GLY A 166 1.74 -9.11 -18.37
C GLY A 166 2.01 -7.79 -19.07
N ASP A 167 2.60 -6.81 -18.38
CA ASP A 167 2.97 -5.53 -18.97
C ASP A 167 4.48 -5.50 -19.30
N LEU A 168 4.84 -4.98 -20.48
CA LEU A 168 6.24 -4.88 -20.93
C LEU A 168 6.93 -3.61 -20.45
N ASP A 169 6.29 -2.80 -19.60
CA ASP A 169 6.88 -1.60 -19.05
C ASP A 169 8.00 -1.97 -18.06
N GLU A 170 9.20 -1.45 -18.27
CA GLU A 170 10.38 -1.71 -17.43
C GLU A 170 10.21 -1.21 -15.98
N ARG A 171 9.25 -0.31 -15.74
CA ARG A 171 8.89 0.21 -14.42
C ARG A 171 7.96 -0.72 -13.65
N ASN A 172 7.42 -1.76 -14.31
CA ASN A 172 6.55 -2.73 -13.71
C ASN A 172 7.31 -3.65 -12.75
N GLY A 173 6.58 -4.31 -11.84
CA GLY A 173 7.14 -5.28 -10.92
C GLY A 173 7.57 -6.58 -11.60
N SER A 174 8.22 -7.42 -10.84
CA SER A 174 8.69 -8.74 -11.29
C SER A 174 7.58 -9.78 -11.28
N GLU A 175 7.50 -10.58 -12.34
CA GLU A 175 6.57 -11.72 -12.46
C GLU A 175 7.14 -13.04 -11.89
N ILE A 176 8.14 -12.94 -11.01
CA ILE A 176 8.70 -14.13 -10.36
C ILE A 176 7.65 -14.83 -9.48
N THR A 177 7.80 -16.13 -9.33
CA THR A 177 6.94 -16.90 -8.42
C THR A 177 7.28 -16.61 -6.96
N ASP A 178 6.32 -16.87 -6.06
CA ASP A 178 6.56 -16.72 -4.62
C ASP A 178 7.76 -17.56 -4.14
N TRP A 179 8.01 -18.73 -4.75
CA TRP A 179 9.17 -19.58 -4.47
C TRP A 179 10.49 -18.97 -4.97
N ASP A 180 10.47 -18.26 -6.08
CA ASP A 180 11.67 -17.66 -6.67
C ASP A 180 12.13 -16.44 -5.88
N VAL A 181 11.23 -15.77 -5.15
CA VAL A 181 11.61 -14.75 -4.16
C VAL A 181 12.64 -15.31 -3.18
N TYR A 182 12.40 -16.53 -2.66
CA TYR A 182 13.29 -17.17 -1.67
C TYR A 182 14.49 -17.89 -2.30
N ARG A 183 14.41 -18.32 -3.55
CA ARG A 183 15.58 -18.84 -4.28
C ARG A 183 16.56 -17.74 -4.62
N GLY A 184 16.05 -16.54 -4.94
CA GLY A 184 16.85 -15.38 -5.30
C GLY A 184 17.07 -14.38 -4.16
N TRP A 185 16.47 -14.59 -2.98
CA TRP A 185 16.52 -13.68 -1.84
C TRP A 185 16.16 -12.24 -2.18
N SER A 186 15.21 -12.05 -3.08
CA SER A 186 14.86 -10.73 -3.62
C SER A 186 13.44 -10.67 -4.13
N LEU A 187 12.75 -9.53 -3.89
CA LEU A 187 11.49 -9.16 -4.54
C LEU A 187 11.70 -8.55 -5.94
N GLN A 188 12.95 -8.37 -6.37
CA GLN A 188 13.33 -7.77 -7.66
C GLN A 188 12.58 -6.45 -7.96
N GLY A 189 12.54 -5.55 -6.98
CA GLY A 189 11.86 -4.25 -7.09
C GLY A 189 10.41 -4.25 -6.62
N GLY A 190 9.72 -5.37 -6.65
CA GLY A 190 8.33 -5.55 -6.25
C GLY A 190 7.64 -6.64 -7.08
N LEU A 191 6.60 -7.23 -6.55
CA LEU A 191 5.89 -8.36 -7.19
C LEU A 191 4.75 -7.87 -8.06
N ALA A 192 4.70 -8.33 -9.31
CA ALA A 192 3.55 -8.11 -10.18
C ALA A 192 2.48 -9.19 -9.99
N TYR A 193 1.23 -8.81 -10.11
CA TYR A 193 0.08 -9.66 -9.92
C TYR A 193 -0.75 -9.78 -11.18
N SER A 194 -1.26 -10.98 -11.49
CA SER A 194 -2.36 -11.14 -12.46
C SER A 194 -3.70 -10.86 -11.78
N GLU A 195 -4.74 -10.61 -12.57
CA GLU A 195 -6.10 -10.44 -12.05
C GLU A 195 -6.56 -11.69 -11.30
N GLU A 196 -6.27 -12.89 -11.82
CA GLU A 196 -6.61 -14.16 -11.18
C GLU A 196 -5.93 -14.30 -9.83
N LYS A 197 -4.65 -13.93 -9.71
CA LYS A 197 -3.92 -13.98 -8.44
C LYS A 197 -4.50 -13.00 -7.42
N LEU A 198 -4.92 -11.80 -7.83
CA LEU A 198 -5.59 -10.86 -6.95
C LEU A 198 -6.94 -11.41 -6.47
N ARG A 199 -7.74 -12.01 -7.35
CA ARG A 199 -9.00 -12.65 -6.99
C ARG A 199 -8.83 -13.82 -6.02
N GLU A 200 -7.76 -14.59 -6.17
CA GLU A 200 -7.40 -15.69 -5.26
C GLU A 200 -7.00 -15.16 -3.88
N ILE A 201 -6.10 -14.17 -3.84
CA ILE A 201 -5.60 -13.56 -2.60
C ILE A 201 -6.76 -12.96 -1.78
N PHE A 202 -7.66 -12.25 -2.43
CA PHE A 202 -8.77 -11.53 -1.79
C PHE A 202 -10.12 -12.24 -1.92
N LYS A 203 -10.15 -13.58 -2.06
CA LYS A 203 -11.36 -14.38 -2.28
C LYS A 203 -12.42 -14.25 -1.18
N GLU A 204 -12.04 -13.90 0.04
CA GLU A 204 -12.97 -13.70 1.15
C GLU A 204 -13.72 -12.35 1.06
N PHE A 205 -13.26 -11.45 0.20
CA PHE A 205 -13.89 -10.16 -0.08
C PHE A 205 -14.77 -10.25 -1.33
N GLU A 206 -15.78 -9.40 -1.39
CA GLU A 206 -16.56 -9.18 -2.63
C GLU A 206 -15.76 -8.26 -3.56
N VAL A 207 -15.56 -8.68 -4.80
CA VAL A 207 -14.89 -7.86 -5.81
C VAL A 207 -15.89 -6.86 -6.41
N ILE A 208 -15.68 -5.57 -6.17
CA ILE A 208 -16.49 -4.49 -6.76
C ILE A 208 -15.90 -4.04 -8.10
N GLU A 209 -14.58 -3.91 -8.17
CA GLU A 209 -13.86 -3.51 -9.39
C GLU A 209 -12.44 -4.09 -9.37
N ILE A 210 -11.98 -4.62 -10.49
CA ILE A 210 -10.56 -4.82 -10.79
C ILE A 210 -10.35 -4.36 -12.23
N ARG A 211 -9.41 -3.47 -12.45
CA ARG A 211 -9.04 -2.97 -13.78
C ARG A 211 -7.62 -2.44 -13.81
N LYS A 212 -7.07 -2.29 -15.00
CA LYS A 212 -5.84 -1.49 -15.17
C LYS A 212 -6.10 -0.03 -14.78
N MET A 213 -5.11 0.58 -14.14
CA MET A 213 -5.12 2.00 -13.83
C MET A 213 -5.13 2.81 -15.13
N LYS A 214 -5.85 3.92 -15.17
CA LYS A 214 -5.87 4.78 -16.36
C LYS A 214 -4.56 5.54 -16.46
N GLN A 215 -3.98 5.54 -17.66
CA GLN A 215 -2.81 6.38 -17.91
C GLN A 215 -3.21 7.85 -17.86
N MET A 216 -2.59 8.61 -16.95
CA MET A 216 -2.76 10.05 -16.86
C MET A 216 -1.55 10.74 -17.48
N LYS A 217 -1.79 11.66 -18.42
CA LYS A 217 -0.72 12.44 -19.05
C LYS A 217 -0.44 13.70 -18.25
N GLN A 218 0.80 13.98 -17.94
CA GLN A 218 1.19 15.21 -17.27
C GLN A 218 1.12 16.44 -18.23
N PRO A 219 0.76 17.66 -17.75
CA PRO A 219 0.35 17.95 -16.37
C PRO A 219 -1.08 17.48 -16.07
N ASN A 220 -1.31 16.84 -14.93
CA ASN A 220 -2.63 16.42 -14.47
C ASN A 220 -2.72 16.55 -12.94
N ASP A 221 -3.95 16.68 -12.44
CA ASP A 221 -4.23 16.74 -11.01
C ASP A 221 -4.37 15.35 -10.36
N MET A 222 -4.13 14.28 -11.13
CA MET A 222 -4.23 12.88 -10.69
C MET A 222 -3.05 12.06 -11.21
N PHE A 223 -2.60 11.12 -10.38
CA PHE A 223 -1.64 10.10 -10.75
C PHE A 223 -2.34 8.91 -11.40
N GLY A 224 -1.75 8.37 -12.47
CA GLY A 224 -2.23 7.16 -13.10
C GLY A 224 -1.25 6.58 -14.11
N GLU A 225 -0.94 5.29 -13.96
CA GLU A 225 0.00 4.52 -14.79
C GLU A 225 -0.62 3.18 -15.22
N SER A 226 -0.67 2.92 -16.51
CA SER A 226 -1.39 1.78 -17.09
C SER A 226 -0.78 0.42 -16.73
N PHE A 227 0.46 0.38 -16.27
CA PHE A 227 1.13 -0.83 -15.78
C PHE A 227 0.74 -1.20 -14.34
N LEU A 228 -0.20 -0.48 -13.72
CA LEU A 228 -0.73 -0.79 -12.41
C LEU A 228 -2.15 -1.39 -12.49
N TRP A 229 -2.47 -2.30 -11.58
CA TRP A 229 -3.84 -2.65 -11.25
C TRP A 229 -4.43 -1.63 -10.28
N THR A 230 -5.73 -1.39 -10.42
CA THR A 230 -6.57 -0.81 -9.40
C THR A 230 -7.68 -1.79 -9.06
N ALA A 231 -7.94 -1.97 -7.78
CA ALA A 231 -9.02 -2.83 -7.32
C ALA A 231 -9.79 -2.19 -6.17
N LEU A 232 -11.07 -2.48 -6.10
CA LEU A 232 -11.95 -2.13 -4.99
C LEU A 232 -12.66 -3.40 -4.54
N PHE A 233 -12.47 -3.75 -3.28
CA PHE A 233 -13.08 -4.89 -2.62
C PHE A 233 -14.02 -4.41 -1.52
N LYS A 234 -15.01 -5.23 -1.17
CA LYS A 234 -15.89 -4.98 -0.04
C LYS A 234 -15.80 -6.13 0.94
N LYS A 235 -15.66 -5.84 2.23
CA LYS A 235 -15.75 -6.84 3.29
C LYS A 235 -17.19 -7.32 3.43
N LYS A 236 -17.36 -8.63 3.43
CA LYS A 236 -18.68 -9.28 3.61
C LYS A 236 -19.22 -9.12 5.02
#